data_c36d7cf7af75b7d108cf70ac9a85e357
#
_entry.id   c36d7cf7af75b7d108cf70ac9a85e357
#
_cell.length_a   1.000
_cell.length_b   1.000
_cell.length_c   1.000
_cell.angle_alpha   90.00
_cell.angle_beta   90.00
_cell.angle_gamma   90.00
#
_symmetry.space_group_name_H-M   'P 1'
#
loop_
_entity.id
_entity.type
_entity.pdbx_description
1 polymer ?
#
loop_
_entity_poly.entity_id
_entity_poly.type
_entity_poly.pdbx_seq_one_letter_code
_entity_poly.pdbx_strand_id
1 'polypeptide(L)'
;MQLQDEAYLPDVARAEWALHRCASAPDRLADPASLTLLTTLEPDALRLYLAPGCCIVRSDWPVVSILDAHLHGTPSLAEVGAQLRASTPQELVVWRSGLRPVFRQALPGEADLLSALLAGVSLGEALDAAPALDFGQWFPLSIQSQLVLGVHHEI
;
A
#
# COMPACT_ATOMS: atom_id res chain seq x y z
N MET A 1 -32.29 10.27 9.77
CA MET A 1 -31.14 9.40 9.52
C MET A 1 -29.97 10.00 10.28
N GLN A 2 -29.57 9.37 11.36
CA GLN A 2 -28.47 9.88 12.20
C GLN A 2 -27.14 9.42 11.61
N LEU A 3 -26.32 10.37 11.15
CA LEU A 3 -24.95 10.16 10.65
C LEU A 3 -24.00 9.54 11.70
N GLN A 4 -24.47 9.30 12.92
CA GLN A 4 -23.68 8.74 14.01
C GLN A 4 -23.41 7.23 13.89
N ASP A 5 -24.15 6.52 13.03
CA ASP A 5 -23.99 5.08 12.86
C ASP A 5 -23.01 4.72 11.71
N GLU A 6 -22.39 5.71 11.05
CA GLU A 6 -21.52 5.52 9.90
C GLU A 6 -20.07 5.95 10.20
N ALA A 7 -19.54 5.47 11.32
CA ALA A 7 -18.18 5.80 11.80
C ALA A 7 -17.06 5.42 10.80
N TYR A 8 -17.36 4.56 9.83
CA TYR A 8 -16.43 4.15 8.75
C TYR A 8 -16.29 5.19 7.62
N LEU A 9 -17.25 6.12 7.46
CA LEU A 9 -17.27 7.07 6.35
C LEU A 9 -16.02 7.95 6.25
N PRO A 10 -15.46 8.48 7.36
CA PRO A 10 -14.21 9.25 7.27
C PRO A 10 -13.05 8.44 6.69
N ASP A 11 -12.98 7.15 6.99
CA ASP A 11 -11.92 6.27 6.49
C ASP A 11 -12.12 5.94 5.01
N VAL A 12 -13.37 5.75 4.58
CA VAL A 12 -13.71 5.61 3.14
C VAL A 12 -13.34 6.88 2.38
N ALA A 13 -13.66 8.05 2.92
CA ALA A 13 -13.30 9.33 2.30
C ALA A 13 -11.78 9.49 2.19
N ARG A 14 -11.01 9.09 3.20
CA ARG A 14 -9.53 9.09 3.13
C ARG A 14 -9.02 8.15 2.05
N ALA A 15 -9.62 6.97 1.92
CA ALA A 15 -9.24 5.98 0.90
C ALA A 15 -9.55 6.49 -0.52
N GLU A 16 -10.72 7.07 -0.74
CA GLU A 16 -11.09 7.69 -2.03
C GLU A 16 -10.17 8.87 -2.38
N TRP A 17 -9.83 9.69 -1.40
CA TRP A 17 -8.87 10.79 -1.56
C TRP A 17 -7.48 10.28 -1.92
N ALA A 18 -7.04 9.18 -1.30
CA ALA A 18 -5.77 8.53 -1.62
C ALA A 18 -5.72 8.07 -3.09
N LEU A 19 -6.81 7.46 -3.58
CA LEU A 19 -6.93 7.07 -4.99
C LEU A 19 -6.90 8.28 -5.92
N HIS A 20 -7.61 9.34 -5.57
CA HIS A 20 -7.64 10.58 -6.35
C HIS A 20 -6.25 11.23 -6.45
N ARG A 21 -5.55 11.37 -5.34
CA ARG A 21 -4.17 11.90 -5.30
C ARG A 21 -3.20 11.02 -6.07
N CYS A 22 -3.35 9.71 -5.96
CA CYS A 22 -2.53 8.75 -6.67
C CYS A 22 -2.68 8.90 -8.20
N ALA A 23 -3.90 9.13 -8.70
CA ALA A 23 -4.16 9.32 -10.11
C ALA A 23 -3.41 10.53 -10.72
N SER A 24 -3.17 11.57 -9.91
CA SER A 24 -2.51 12.81 -10.33
C SER A 24 -1.04 12.91 -9.91
N ALA A 25 -0.47 11.84 -9.33
CA ALA A 25 0.93 11.83 -8.91
C ALA A 25 1.89 11.96 -10.11
N PRO A 26 3.06 12.61 -9.95
CA PRO A 26 4.07 12.70 -11.02
C PRO A 26 4.54 11.34 -11.48
N ASP A 27 4.84 11.21 -12.77
CA ASP A 27 5.36 9.96 -13.33
C ASP A 27 6.76 9.64 -12.81
N ARG A 28 7.02 8.36 -12.65
CA ARG A 28 8.36 7.81 -12.36
C ARG A 28 8.58 6.56 -13.18
N LEU A 29 9.73 6.48 -13.82
CA LEU A 29 10.12 5.30 -14.59
C LEU A 29 10.72 4.24 -13.67
N ALA A 30 10.42 2.98 -13.98
CA ALA A 30 11.08 1.85 -13.36
C ALA A 30 12.57 1.80 -13.78
N ASP A 31 13.41 1.40 -12.83
CA ASP A 31 14.85 1.17 -13.07
C ASP A 31 15.22 -0.27 -12.66
N PRO A 32 14.92 -1.26 -13.52
CA PRO A 32 15.23 -2.65 -13.21
C PRO A 32 16.71 -2.93 -13.02
N ALA A 33 17.58 -2.17 -13.68
CA ALA A 33 19.03 -2.34 -13.58
C ALA A 33 19.54 -2.05 -12.17
N SER A 34 18.88 -1.15 -11.43
CA SER A 34 19.24 -0.82 -10.06
C SER A 34 19.05 -1.97 -9.08
N LEU A 35 18.24 -2.99 -9.43
CA LEU A 35 17.99 -4.14 -8.56
C LEU A 35 19.25 -4.96 -8.26
N THR A 36 20.29 -4.83 -9.09
CA THR A 36 21.60 -5.44 -8.82
C THR A 36 22.26 -4.94 -7.53
N LEU A 37 21.91 -3.74 -7.06
CA LEU A 37 22.40 -3.21 -5.80
C LEU A 37 22.02 -4.08 -4.60
N LEU A 38 20.89 -4.78 -4.65
CA LEU A 38 20.45 -5.70 -3.60
C LEU A 38 21.41 -6.88 -3.39
N THR A 39 22.21 -7.21 -4.38
CA THR A 39 23.20 -8.30 -4.32
C THR A 39 24.60 -7.83 -3.95
N THR A 40 24.84 -6.53 -3.95
CA THR A 40 26.18 -5.94 -3.81
C THR A 40 26.33 -5.05 -2.58
N LEU A 41 25.21 -4.55 -2.03
CA LEU A 41 25.21 -3.64 -0.90
C LEU A 41 24.32 -4.16 0.24
N GLU A 42 24.67 -3.76 1.46
CA GLU A 42 23.87 -4.08 2.63
C GLU A 42 22.56 -3.29 2.63
N PRO A 43 21.46 -3.87 3.19
CA PRO A 43 20.15 -3.22 3.22
C PRO A 43 20.15 -1.83 3.86
N ASP A 44 21.02 -1.58 4.85
CA ASP A 44 21.12 -0.27 5.52
C ASP A 44 21.65 0.84 4.62
N ALA A 45 22.34 0.49 3.53
CA ALA A 45 22.83 1.43 2.54
C ALA A 45 21.84 1.65 1.38
N LEU A 46 20.71 0.97 1.38
CA LEU A 46 19.76 0.95 0.28
C LEU A 46 18.44 1.63 0.64
N ARG A 47 17.83 2.25 -0.37
CA ARG A 47 16.46 2.76 -0.31
C ARG A 47 15.68 2.24 -1.52
N LEU A 48 14.39 1.98 -1.35
CA LEU A 48 13.53 1.56 -2.45
C LEU A 48 12.85 2.76 -3.12
N TYR A 49 12.76 2.73 -4.43
CA TYR A 49 11.88 3.61 -5.19
C TYR A 49 10.49 3.01 -5.24
N LEU A 50 9.54 3.64 -4.56
CA LEU A 50 8.13 3.25 -4.61
C LEU A 50 7.40 3.92 -5.77
N ALA A 51 6.32 3.30 -6.21
CA ALA A 51 5.46 3.82 -7.26
C ALA A 51 4.91 5.21 -6.91
N PRO A 52 4.61 6.04 -7.92
CA PRO A 52 3.95 7.33 -7.70
C PRO A 52 2.65 7.16 -6.93
N GLY A 53 2.40 8.09 -6.01
CA GLY A 53 1.18 8.10 -5.22
C GLY A 53 1.02 6.95 -4.22
N CYS A 54 2.07 6.19 -3.97
CA CYS A 54 2.03 5.12 -2.96
C CYS A 54 1.67 5.69 -1.59
N CYS A 55 0.62 5.15 -0.99
CA CYS A 55 0.24 5.49 0.38
C CYS A 55 -0.50 4.35 1.06
N ILE A 56 -0.59 4.44 2.38
CA ILE A 56 -1.25 3.48 3.24
C ILE A 56 -2.40 4.17 3.95
N VAL A 57 -3.55 3.52 3.99
CA VAL A 57 -4.70 3.94 4.83
C VAL A 57 -5.00 2.80 5.80
N ARG A 58 -4.77 3.03 7.08
CA ARG A 58 -5.14 2.10 8.15
C ARG A 58 -6.55 2.42 8.62
N SER A 59 -7.38 1.40 8.78
CA SER A 59 -8.76 1.57 9.21
C SER A 59 -9.17 0.46 10.17
N ASP A 60 -9.98 0.80 11.15
CA ASP A 60 -10.65 -0.19 12.02
C ASP A 60 -11.86 -0.81 11.31
N TRP A 61 -12.14 -0.41 10.08
CA TRP A 61 -13.26 -0.81 9.26
C TRP A 61 -12.81 -1.54 7.99
N PRO A 62 -13.70 -2.30 7.33
CA PRO A 62 -13.36 -3.03 6.10
C PRO A 62 -13.30 -2.11 4.87
N VAL A 63 -12.43 -1.12 4.92
CA VAL A 63 -12.34 -0.05 3.91
C VAL A 63 -12.00 -0.57 2.52
N VAL A 64 -11.17 -1.60 2.41
CA VAL A 64 -10.81 -2.23 1.13
C VAL A 64 -12.03 -2.93 0.54
N SER A 65 -12.75 -3.72 1.34
CA SER A 65 -13.96 -4.42 0.91
C SER A 65 -15.06 -3.47 0.48
N ILE A 66 -15.19 -2.32 1.16
CA ILE A 66 -16.15 -1.27 0.78
C ILE A 66 -15.82 -0.70 -0.59
N LEU A 67 -14.56 -0.35 -0.83
CA LEU A 67 -14.10 0.16 -2.14
C LEU A 67 -14.28 -0.89 -3.25
N ASP A 68 -13.88 -2.13 -3.01
CA ASP A 68 -14.01 -3.22 -3.98
C ASP A 68 -15.47 -3.49 -4.34
N ALA A 69 -16.36 -3.54 -3.35
CA ALA A 69 -17.79 -3.71 -3.59
C ALA A 69 -18.37 -2.58 -4.44
N HIS A 70 -17.93 -1.34 -4.18
CA HIS A 70 -18.41 -0.16 -4.91
C HIS A 70 -17.86 -0.09 -6.34
N LEU A 71 -16.55 -0.35 -6.51
CA LEU A 71 -15.87 -0.17 -7.79
C LEU A 71 -15.90 -1.42 -8.68
N HIS A 72 -15.94 -2.61 -8.10
CA HIS A 72 -15.81 -3.88 -8.80
C HIS A 72 -17.00 -4.84 -8.59
N GLY A 73 -17.95 -4.50 -7.71
CA GLY A 73 -19.12 -5.31 -7.43
C GLY A 73 -18.90 -6.55 -6.55
N THR A 74 -17.67 -6.75 -6.06
CA THR A 74 -17.29 -7.84 -5.14
C THR A 74 -16.36 -7.31 -4.05
N PRO A 75 -16.52 -7.70 -2.78
CA PRO A 75 -17.58 -8.58 -2.25
C PRO A 75 -18.99 -7.98 -2.40
N SER A 76 -20.03 -8.78 -2.12
CA SER A 76 -21.41 -8.30 -2.15
C SER A 76 -21.67 -7.28 -1.03
N LEU A 77 -22.73 -6.47 -1.19
CA LEU A 77 -23.14 -5.53 -0.14
C LEU A 77 -23.52 -6.24 1.16
N ALA A 78 -24.06 -7.46 1.07
CA ALA A 78 -24.38 -8.27 2.25
C ALA A 78 -23.11 -8.71 3.00
N GLU A 79 -22.07 -9.11 2.28
CA GLU A 79 -20.78 -9.48 2.85
C GLU A 79 -20.08 -8.27 3.49
N VAL A 80 -20.10 -7.11 2.83
CA VAL A 80 -19.58 -5.85 3.39
C VAL A 80 -20.37 -5.47 4.66
N GLY A 81 -21.69 -5.59 4.65
CA GLY A 81 -22.52 -5.34 5.80
C GLY A 81 -22.17 -6.23 6.99
N ALA A 82 -21.86 -7.51 6.75
CA ALA A 82 -21.41 -8.43 7.80
C ALA A 82 -20.05 -8.03 8.37
N GLN A 83 -19.09 -7.63 7.51
CA GLN A 83 -17.78 -7.13 7.93
C GLN A 83 -17.88 -5.82 8.73
N LEU A 84 -18.79 -4.92 8.35
CA LEU A 84 -19.06 -3.68 9.09
C LEU A 84 -19.59 -3.98 10.48
N ARG A 85 -20.55 -4.89 10.60
CA ARG A 85 -21.10 -5.30 11.91
C ARG A 85 -20.05 -5.97 12.79
N ALA A 86 -19.10 -6.67 12.19
CA ALA A 86 -17.99 -7.30 12.90
C ALA A 86 -16.84 -6.34 13.20
N SER A 87 -16.89 -5.09 12.71
CA SER A 87 -15.79 -4.11 12.80
C SER A 87 -14.46 -4.71 12.33
N THR A 88 -14.47 -5.33 11.15
CA THR A 88 -13.30 -5.99 10.55
C THR A 88 -12.28 -4.93 10.09
N PRO A 89 -11.11 -4.80 10.75
CA PRO A 89 -10.11 -3.81 10.36
C PRO A 89 -9.42 -4.25 9.06
N GLN A 90 -9.09 -3.27 8.22
CA GLN A 90 -8.30 -3.50 7.01
C GLN A 90 -7.30 -2.36 6.81
N GLU A 91 -6.17 -2.71 6.23
CA GLU A 91 -5.13 -1.77 5.81
C GLU A 91 -5.10 -1.72 4.28
N LEU A 92 -5.27 -0.54 3.72
CA LEU A 92 -5.31 -0.28 2.30
C LEU A 92 -3.94 0.17 1.81
N VAL A 93 -3.44 -0.47 0.75
CA VAL A 93 -2.29 -0.02 -0.03
C VAL A 93 -2.80 0.56 -1.34
N VAL A 94 -2.39 1.78 -1.66
CA VAL A 94 -2.68 2.47 -2.92
C VAL A 94 -1.38 2.81 -3.61
N TRP A 95 -1.29 2.56 -4.91
CA TRP A 95 -0.17 3.01 -5.75
C TRP A 95 -0.61 3.15 -7.19
N ARG A 96 0.20 3.82 -8.01
CA ARG A 96 -0.08 3.91 -9.42
C ARG A 96 0.72 2.87 -10.21
N SER A 97 0.03 1.96 -10.88
CA SER A 97 0.60 1.01 -11.83
C SER A 97 0.42 1.57 -13.24
N GLY A 98 1.53 1.95 -13.86
CA GLY A 98 1.47 2.71 -15.11
C GLY A 98 0.76 4.05 -14.92
N LEU A 99 -0.37 4.23 -15.60
CA LEU A 99 -1.17 5.46 -15.54
C LEU A 99 -2.43 5.34 -14.65
N ARG A 100 -2.62 4.20 -14.01
CA ARG A 100 -3.86 3.93 -13.24
C ARG A 100 -3.57 3.74 -11.76
N PRO A 101 -4.34 4.39 -10.88
CA PRO A 101 -4.32 4.04 -9.46
C PRO A 101 -4.88 2.63 -9.27
N VAL A 102 -4.20 1.87 -8.45
CA VAL A 102 -4.61 0.53 -8.03
C VAL A 102 -4.55 0.45 -6.52
N PHE A 103 -5.31 -0.46 -5.96
CA PHE A 103 -5.34 -0.67 -4.51
C PHE A 103 -5.60 -2.13 -4.18
N ARG A 104 -5.20 -2.53 -3.01
CA ARG A 104 -5.52 -3.82 -2.40
C ARG A 104 -5.36 -3.76 -0.89
N GLN A 105 -5.80 -4.81 -0.23
CA GLN A 105 -5.46 -5.01 1.19
C GLN A 105 -3.97 -5.28 1.34
N ALA A 106 -3.37 -4.69 2.37
CA ALA A 106 -1.97 -4.93 2.72
C ALA A 106 -1.76 -6.38 3.15
N LEU A 107 -0.61 -6.93 2.75
CA LEU A 107 -0.12 -8.21 3.26
C LEU A 107 0.38 -8.04 4.71
N PRO A 108 0.50 -9.15 5.49
CA PRO A 108 1.04 -9.05 6.85
C PRO A 108 2.38 -8.32 6.89
N GLY A 109 2.48 -7.27 7.72
CA GLY A 109 3.67 -6.44 7.88
C GLY A 109 3.93 -5.43 6.76
N GLU A 110 3.19 -5.47 5.66
CA GLU A 110 3.43 -4.59 4.51
C GLU A 110 3.15 -3.12 4.83
N ALA A 111 2.10 -2.83 5.57
CA ALA A 111 1.78 -1.45 5.95
C ALA A 111 2.90 -0.83 6.80
N ASP A 112 3.51 -1.59 7.69
CA ASP A 112 4.65 -1.13 8.50
C ASP A 112 5.87 -0.89 7.63
N LEU A 113 6.19 -1.82 6.71
CA LEU A 113 7.29 -1.66 5.76
C LEU A 113 7.12 -0.41 4.91
N LEU A 114 5.98 -0.29 4.24
CA LEU A 114 5.72 0.83 3.33
C LEU A 114 5.68 2.16 4.07
N SER A 115 5.11 2.20 5.28
CA SER A 115 5.10 3.42 6.10
C SER A 115 6.52 3.88 6.44
N ALA A 116 7.41 2.95 6.79
CA ALA A 116 8.82 3.25 7.07
C ALA A 116 9.54 3.72 5.80
N LEU A 117 9.37 3.02 4.68
CA LEU A 117 9.98 3.42 3.40
C LEU A 117 9.50 4.81 2.95
N LEU A 118 8.21 5.12 3.11
CA LEU A 118 7.65 6.43 2.79
C LEU A 118 8.18 7.53 3.71
N ALA A 119 8.55 7.20 4.95
CA ALA A 119 9.22 8.12 5.87
C ALA A 119 10.69 8.37 5.48
N GLY A 120 11.23 7.64 4.50
CA GLY A 120 12.56 7.86 3.97
C GLY A 120 13.68 7.12 4.70
N VAL A 121 13.38 6.09 5.49
CA VAL A 121 14.43 5.26 6.13
C VAL A 121 15.04 4.28 5.14
N SER A 122 16.18 3.68 5.52
CA SER A 122 16.82 2.64 4.72
C SER A 122 15.96 1.37 4.62
N LEU A 123 16.28 0.51 3.64
CA LEU A 123 15.62 -0.79 3.52
C LEU A 123 15.82 -1.64 4.78
N GLY A 124 17.02 -1.61 5.37
CA GLY A 124 17.32 -2.35 6.61
C GLY A 124 16.43 -1.89 7.76
N GLU A 125 16.37 -0.58 8.02
CA GLU A 125 15.50 -0.01 9.05
C GLU A 125 14.01 -0.31 8.82
N ALA A 126 13.56 -0.27 7.55
CA ALA A 126 12.19 -0.58 7.20
C ALA A 126 11.85 -2.06 7.43
N LEU A 127 12.79 -2.97 7.15
CA LEU A 127 12.63 -4.40 7.44
C LEU A 127 12.57 -4.67 8.95
N ASP A 128 13.39 -3.98 9.73
CA ASP A 128 13.34 -4.06 11.19
C ASP A 128 12.00 -3.58 11.77
N ALA A 129 11.39 -2.59 11.14
CA ALA A 129 10.07 -2.08 11.50
C ALA A 129 8.91 -3.02 11.11
N ALA A 130 9.15 -4.00 10.25
CA ALA A 130 8.14 -4.89 9.69
C ALA A 130 8.48 -6.38 9.88
N PRO A 131 8.63 -6.87 11.13
CA PRO A 131 9.09 -8.23 11.40
C PRO A 131 8.10 -9.31 10.93
N ALA A 132 6.83 -8.95 10.73
CA ALA A 132 5.80 -9.88 10.25
C ALA A 132 5.86 -10.10 8.73
N LEU A 133 6.61 -9.27 7.99
CA LEU A 133 6.68 -9.36 6.54
C LEU A 133 7.66 -10.45 6.10
N ASP A 134 7.23 -11.30 5.16
CA ASP A 134 8.13 -12.15 4.39
C ASP A 134 8.62 -11.39 3.15
N PHE A 135 9.77 -10.76 3.27
CA PHE A 135 10.37 -9.95 2.21
C PHE A 135 10.66 -10.76 0.95
N GLY A 136 11.08 -12.01 1.10
CA GLY A 136 11.39 -12.89 -0.02
C GLY A 136 10.17 -13.20 -0.91
N GLN A 137 9.00 -13.25 -0.32
CA GLN A 137 7.73 -13.39 -1.06
C GLN A 137 7.19 -12.03 -1.53
N TRP A 138 7.29 -11.01 -0.70
CA TRP A 138 6.75 -9.68 -1.00
C TRP A 138 7.48 -8.99 -2.15
N PHE A 139 8.81 -9.04 -2.16
CA PHE A 139 9.61 -8.23 -3.09
C PHE A 139 9.37 -8.58 -4.57
N PRO A 140 9.37 -9.88 -5.00
CA PRO A 140 9.05 -10.22 -6.37
C PRO A 140 7.65 -9.77 -6.80
N LEU A 141 6.66 -9.92 -5.92
CA LEU A 141 5.29 -9.47 -6.18
C LEU A 141 5.20 -7.95 -6.31
N SER A 142 5.94 -7.21 -5.49
CA SER A 142 5.96 -5.74 -5.53
C SER A 142 6.63 -5.21 -6.81
N ILE A 143 7.63 -5.89 -7.33
CA ILE A 143 8.23 -5.57 -8.63
C ILE A 143 7.24 -5.87 -9.77
N GLN A 144 6.59 -7.04 -9.76
CA GLN A 144 5.63 -7.42 -10.79
C GLN A 144 4.42 -6.49 -10.86
N SER A 145 3.94 -6.04 -9.71
CA SER A 145 2.81 -5.12 -9.60
C SER A 145 3.19 -3.64 -9.80
N GLN A 146 4.46 -3.36 -10.05
CA GLN A 146 5.00 -2.00 -10.18
C GLN A 146 4.84 -1.14 -8.91
N LEU A 147 4.74 -1.76 -7.75
CA LEU A 147 4.75 -1.07 -6.47
C LEU A 147 6.16 -0.60 -6.12
N VAL A 148 7.17 -1.42 -6.37
CA VAL A 148 8.59 -1.06 -6.27
C VAL A 148 9.16 -0.90 -7.68
N LEU A 149 9.76 0.25 -7.96
CA LEU A 149 10.28 0.61 -9.28
C LEU A 149 11.79 0.45 -9.39
N GLY A 150 12.50 0.37 -8.29
CA GLY A 150 13.95 0.25 -8.27
C GLY A 150 14.54 0.47 -6.89
N VAL A 151 15.86 0.51 -6.86
CA VAL A 151 16.67 0.66 -5.64
C VAL A 151 17.69 1.76 -5.86
N HIS A 152 18.03 2.50 -4.82
CA HIS A 152 19.15 3.43 -4.89
C HIS A 152 20.01 3.34 -3.64
N HIS A 153 21.27 3.73 -3.81
CA HIS A 153 22.24 3.86 -2.74
C HIS A 153 22.27 5.31 -2.29
N GLU A 154 22.12 5.54 -1.01
CA GLU A 154 22.34 6.86 -0.43
C GLU A 154 23.79 6.97 0.03
N ILE A 155 24.51 7.95 -0.51
CA ILE A 155 25.89 8.27 -0.15
C ILE A 155 25.90 9.22 1.02
#